data_ce6cf931eec30764865e46ab406e667e
#
_entry.id   ce6cf931eec30764865e46ab406e667e
#
_cell.length_a   1.000
_cell.length_b   1.000
_cell.length_c   1.000
_cell.angle_alpha   90.00
_cell.angle_beta   90.00
_cell.angle_gamma   90.00
#
_symmetry.space_group_name_H-M   'P 1'
#
loop_
_entity.id
_entity.type
_entity.pdbx_description
1 polymer ?
#
loop_
_entity_poly.entity_id
_entity_poly.type
_entity_poly.pdbx_seq_one_letter_code
_entity_poly.pdbx_strand_id
1 'polypeptide(L)'
;MEFLLFLVLLIINPVVLCGLLVLFFSYLRRIKNERKYFRTAINNDFFEGRYYIKNALKFGFLNSIITMLLGVELTKQWIFVYMGIMAVGIILSFYVDLNSILLLVFTGGTIGIASLSLFDEKMVIPASLQSFAEIKPGIIFLILTVFYLTKLSMLKSYKQDFFQPKIYNGKRGRRLIRYSLRDQTVLPLIVLVPGNLIHSLIPVWPILSLGGQSFTLFVLPLWISWTLKLWRNSVEMELQKAKADTQQKLVITIIGTILGLWFPITGIFVFIILLLLVGLRFVQRYAKMKRKGKWYAETHDGIRVVAVRPETPAAKMNLEIGDVIIMCNRIHVTTESEFYEALQKNSAYCKLKIRTYEGQLKLAESAIFADSPHEIGVVLFR
;
A
#
# COMPACT_ATOMS: atom_id res chain seq x y z
N MET A 1 12.53 26.72 -17.25
CA MET A 1 13.59 25.74 -17.56
C MET A 1 13.98 24.93 -16.33
N GLU A 2 14.14 25.56 -15.15
CA GLU A 2 14.52 24.92 -13.87
C GLU A 2 13.48 23.89 -13.37
N PHE A 3 12.19 24.20 -13.45
CA PHE A 3 11.12 23.27 -13.09
C PHE A 3 11.11 22.00 -13.96
N LEU A 4 11.40 22.14 -15.24
CA LEU A 4 11.46 21.01 -16.17
C LEU A 4 12.67 20.12 -15.85
N LEU A 5 13.79 20.72 -15.49
CA LEU A 5 15.00 20.01 -15.07
C LEU A 5 14.76 19.25 -13.74
N PHE A 6 14.04 19.86 -12.80
CA PHE A 6 13.63 19.20 -11.55
C PHE A 6 12.75 17.97 -11.83
N LEU A 7 11.76 18.08 -12.72
CA LEU A 7 10.92 16.96 -13.13
C LEU A 7 11.72 15.85 -13.80
N VAL A 8 12.67 16.22 -14.68
CA VAL A 8 13.54 15.24 -15.37
C VAL A 8 14.39 14.48 -14.36
N LEU A 9 15.00 15.15 -13.39
CA LEU A 9 15.79 14.51 -12.34
C LEU A 9 14.96 13.62 -11.42
N LEU A 10 13.70 13.99 -11.16
CA LEU A 10 12.77 13.17 -10.38
C LEU A 10 12.43 11.89 -11.14
N ILE A 11 12.21 11.96 -12.46
CA ILE A 11 11.88 10.80 -13.30
C ILE A 11 13.11 9.89 -13.51
N ILE A 12 14.31 10.46 -13.65
CA ILE A 12 15.56 9.69 -13.83
C ILE A 12 16.00 8.99 -12.55
N ASN A 13 15.42 9.36 -11.39
CA ASN A 13 15.76 8.72 -10.12
C ASN A 13 15.51 7.20 -10.20
N PRO A 14 16.53 6.35 -9.92
CA PRO A 14 16.44 4.90 -10.10
C PRO A 14 15.31 4.26 -9.28
N VAL A 15 15.00 4.79 -8.10
CA VAL A 15 13.92 4.30 -7.24
C VAL A 15 12.56 4.55 -7.90
N VAL A 16 12.36 5.73 -8.51
CA VAL A 16 11.12 6.08 -9.21
C VAL A 16 10.95 5.21 -10.45
N LEU A 17 12.02 5.04 -11.24
CA LEU A 17 12.00 4.19 -12.44
C LEU A 17 11.69 2.73 -12.09
N CYS A 18 12.36 2.16 -11.08
CA CYS A 18 12.07 0.81 -10.59
C CYS A 18 10.61 0.71 -10.10
N GLY A 19 10.10 1.74 -9.40
CA GLY A 19 8.72 1.80 -8.94
C GLY A 19 7.71 1.72 -10.08
N LEU A 20 7.90 2.52 -11.13
CA LEU A 20 7.03 2.53 -12.31
C LEU A 20 7.09 1.20 -13.07
N LEU A 21 8.27 0.63 -13.26
CA LEU A 21 8.43 -0.67 -13.92
C LEU A 21 7.73 -1.80 -13.16
N VAL A 22 7.96 -1.89 -11.85
CA VAL A 22 7.32 -2.92 -11.01
C VAL A 22 5.80 -2.74 -10.99
N LEU A 23 5.31 -1.50 -10.99
CA LEU A 23 3.88 -1.19 -11.08
C LEU A 23 3.28 -1.69 -12.39
N PHE A 24 3.92 -1.38 -13.52
CA PHE A 24 3.47 -1.81 -14.85
C PHE A 24 3.43 -3.34 -14.97
N PHE A 25 4.50 -4.02 -14.56
CA PHE A 25 4.51 -5.49 -14.56
C PHE A 25 3.49 -6.10 -13.60
N SER A 26 3.22 -5.46 -12.47
CA SER A 26 2.18 -5.89 -11.52
C SER A 26 0.79 -5.80 -12.13
N TYR A 27 0.50 -4.73 -12.89
CA TYR A 27 -0.73 -4.56 -13.66
C TYR A 27 -0.89 -5.68 -14.70
N LEU A 28 0.14 -5.90 -15.55
CA LEU A 28 0.10 -6.97 -16.56
C LEU A 28 -0.15 -8.35 -15.92
N ARG A 29 0.52 -8.63 -14.79
CA ARG A 29 0.33 -9.87 -14.03
C ARG A 29 -1.10 -9.99 -13.47
N ARG A 30 -1.70 -8.89 -13.02
CA ARG A 30 -3.09 -8.87 -12.55
C ARG A 30 -4.04 -9.24 -13.68
N ILE A 31 -4.00 -8.54 -14.81
CA ILE A 31 -4.86 -8.82 -15.98
C ILE A 31 -4.71 -10.27 -16.45
N LYS A 32 -3.46 -10.76 -16.56
CA LYS A 32 -3.20 -12.16 -16.94
C LYS A 32 -3.83 -13.15 -15.97
N ASN A 33 -3.74 -12.90 -14.66
CA ASN A 33 -4.32 -13.78 -13.63
C ASN A 33 -5.86 -13.73 -13.66
N GLU A 34 -6.46 -12.55 -13.80
CA GLU A 34 -7.93 -12.40 -13.87
C GLU A 34 -8.48 -13.15 -15.08
N ARG A 35 -7.89 -12.96 -16.27
CA ARG A 35 -8.29 -13.71 -17.47
C ARG A 35 -8.12 -15.22 -17.31
N LYS A 36 -7.06 -15.69 -16.65
CA LYS A 36 -6.82 -17.11 -16.39
C LYS A 36 -7.89 -17.73 -15.49
N TYR A 37 -8.30 -17.03 -14.43
CA TYR A 37 -9.21 -17.59 -13.42
C TYR A 37 -10.69 -17.32 -13.73
N PHE A 38 -11.00 -16.20 -14.37
CA PHE A 38 -12.36 -15.72 -14.57
C PHE A 38 -12.74 -15.54 -16.05
N ARG A 39 -11.86 -15.93 -17.00
CA ARG A 39 -11.99 -15.76 -18.46
C ARG A 39 -12.12 -14.31 -18.92
N THR A 40 -12.36 -13.37 -18.02
CA THR A 40 -12.46 -11.95 -18.29
C THR A 40 -11.60 -11.17 -17.30
N ALA A 41 -11.19 -9.96 -17.66
CA ALA A 41 -10.58 -9.05 -16.70
C ALA A 41 -11.71 -8.41 -15.87
N ILE A 42 -11.58 -8.43 -14.54
CA ILE A 42 -12.55 -7.83 -13.61
C ILE A 42 -12.54 -6.32 -13.80
N ASN A 43 -11.34 -5.76 -13.85
CA ASN A 43 -11.14 -4.34 -14.10
C ASN A 43 -10.00 -4.17 -15.12
N ASN A 44 -10.34 -3.75 -16.36
CA ASN A 44 -9.36 -3.53 -17.43
C ASN A 44 -8.54 -2.25 -17.24
N ASP A 45 -8.98 -1.39 -16.34
CA ASP A 45 -8.38 -0.09 -16.14
C ASP A 45 -7.03 -0.18 -15.42
N PHE A 46 -6.10 0.69 -15.77
CA PHE A 46 -4.81 0.85 -15.10
C PHE A 46 -4.96 1.78 -13.88
N PHE A 47 -5.86 1.42 -12.96
CA PHE A 47 -6.11 2.21 -11.76
C PHE A 47 -4.87 2.31 -10.85
N GLU A 48 -4.03 1.28 -10.81
CA GLU A 48 -2.80 1.27 -10.04
C GLU A 48 -1.88 2.44 -10.45
N GLY A 49 -1.73 2.68 -11.75
CA GLY A 49 -0.92 3.80 -12.28
C GLY A 49 -1.52 5.16 -11.96
N ARG A 50 -2.83 5.31 -12.11
CA ARG A 50 -3.51 6.56 -11.74
C ARG A 50 -3.36 6.88 -10.25
N TYR A 51 -3.56 5.88 -9.39
CA TYR A 51 -3.40 6.07 -7.94
C TYR A 51 -1.95 6.34 -7.56
N TYR A 52 -0.99 5.66 -8.20
CA TYR A 52 0.43 5.92 -8.00
C TYR A 52 0.77 7.39 -8.25
N ILE A 53 0.42 7.91 -9.43
CA ILE A 53 0.71 9.30 -9.81
C ILE A 53 -0.05 10.28 -8.91
N LYS A 54 -1.36 10.07 -8.70
CA LYS A 54 -2.20 10.90 -7.84
C LYS A 54 -1.65 10.98 -6.42
N ASN A 55 -1.26 9.84 -5.84
CA ASN A 55 -0.72 9.78 -4.49
C ASN A 55 0.68 10.39 -4.42
N ALA A 56 1.55 10.13 -5.42
CA ALA A 56 2.88 10.71 -5.49
C ALA A 56 2.82 12.24 -5.54
N LEU A 57 1.97 12.82 -6.38
CA LEU A 57 1.81 14.27 -6.49
C LEU A 57 1.17 14.87 -5.24
N LYS A 58 0.02 14.33 -4.80
CA LYS A 58 -0.72 14.88 -3.65
C LYS A 58 0.08 14.82 -2.37
N PHE A 59 0.55 13.64 -2.01
CA PHE A 59 1.27 13.43 -0.74
C PHE A 59 2.74 13.83 -0.85
N GLY A 60 3.36 13.72 -2.03
CA GLY A 60 4.70 14.21 -2.27
C GLY A 60 4.79 15.71 -2.03
N PHE A 61 3.87 16.50 -2.61
CA PHE A 61 3.81 17.95 -2.41
C PHE A 61 3.57 18.32 -0.93
N LEU A 62 2.53 17.75 -0.30
CA LEU A 62 2.20 18.05 1.09
C LEU A 62 3.35 17.70 2.05
N ASN A 63 3.93 16.52 1.89
CA ASN A 63 5.01 16.05 2.76
C ASN A 63 6.33 16.80 2.48
N SER A 64 6.60 17.22 1.25
CA SER A 64 7.76 18.06 0.93
C SER A 64 7.69 19.43 1.62
N ILE A 65 6.50 20.01 1.74
CA ILE A 65 6.33 21.25 2.53
C ILE A 65 6.69 20.99 4.00
N ILE A 66 6.20 19.88 4.57
CA ILE A 66 6.47 19.51 5.96
C ILE A 66 7.98 19.30 6.19
N THR A 67 8.62 18.49 5.32
CA THR A 67 10.06 18.18 5.46
C THR A 67 10.95 19.41 5.27
N MET A 68 10.55 20.33 4.38
CA MET A 68 11.27 21.57 4.15
C MET A 68 11.11 22.56 5.33
N LEU A 69 9.88 22.71 5.85
CA LEU A 69 9.63 23.59 7.01
C LEU A 69 10.32 23.10 8.28
N LEU A 70 10.43 21.79 8.47
CA LEU A 70 11.12 21.20 9.62
C LEU A 70 12.62 21.04 9.41
N GLY A 71 13.15 21.45 8.26
CA GLY A 71 14.59 21.43 7.99
C GLY A 71 15.19 20.03 8.03
N VAL A 72 14.58 19.07 7.33
CA VAL A 72 15.07 17.68 7.30
C VAL A 72 16.42 17.62 6.61
N GLU A 73 17.47 17.46 7.40
CA GLU A 73 18.85 17.38 6.94
C GLU A 73 19.30 15.92 6.90
N LEU A 74 19.84 15.49 5.74
CA LEU A 74 20.35 14.16 5.52
C LEU A 74 21.72 14.19 4.86
N THR A 75 22.61 13.29 5.28
CA THR A 75 23.94 13.18 4.70
C THR A 75 23.91 12.50 3.33
N LYS A 76 24.83 12.85 2.45
CA LYS A 76 24.97 12.30 1.09
C LYS A 76 25.05 10.77 1.09
N GLN A 77 25.92 10.23 1.95
CA GLN A 77 26.14 8.78 2.04
C GLN A 77 24.86 8.04 2.47
N TRP A 78 24.13 8.58 3.45
CA TRP A 78 22.85 8.01 3.89
C TRP A 78 21.85 7.93 2.74
N ILE A 79 21.72 9.00 1.95
CA ILE A 79 20.80 9.06 0.81
C ILE A 79 21.17 8.02 -0.25
N PHE A 80 22.44 7.90 -0.62
CA PHE A 80 22.87 6.92 -1.61
C PHE A 80 22.63 5.48 -1.17
N VAL A 81 22.93 5.14 0.08
CA VAL A 81 22.69 3.80 0.64
C VAL A 81 21.18 3.53 0.71
N TYR A 82 20.40 4.52 1.16
CA TYR A 82 18.93 4.43 1.18
C TYR A 82 18.37 4.15 -0.22
N MET A 83 18.76 4.93 -1.24
CA MET A 83 18.28 4.74 -2.61
C MET A 83 18.64 3.37 -3.17
N GLY A 84 19.85 2.89 -2.91
CA GLY A 84 20.29 1.55 -3.33
C GLY A 84 19.45 0.44 -2.71
N ILE A 85 19.27 0.47 -1.39
CA ILE A 85 18.45 -0.51 -0.66
C ILE A 85 17.00 -0.47 -1.13
N MET A 86 16.43 0.73 -1.32
CA MET A 86 15.03 0.86 -1.74
C MET A 86 14.82 0.44 -3.19
N ALA A 87 15.76 0.72 -4.10
CA ALA A 87 15.69 0.26 -5.49
C ALA A 87 15.67 -1.28 -5.57
N VAL A 88 16.59 -1.95 -4.86
CA VAL A 88 16.61 -3.41 -4.74
C VAL A 88 15.32 -3.92 -4.10
N GLY A 89 14.87 -3.27 -3.02
CA GLY A 89 13.63 -3.61 -2.33
C GLY A 89 12.40 -3.52 -3.23
N ILE A 90 12.31 -2.49 -4.08
CA ILE A 90 11.22 -2.33 -5.05
C ILE A 90 11.22 -3.49 -6.06
N ILE A 91 12.36 -3.87 -6.60
CA ILE A 91 12.47 -4.99 -7.54
C ILE A 91 12.03 -6.30 -6.86
N LEU A 92 12.54 -6.58 -5.66
CA LEU A 92 12.15 -7.75 -4.87
C LEU A 92 10.68 -7.72 -4.47
N SER A 93 10.09 -6.54 -4.34
CA SER A 93 8.70 -6.37 -3.97
C SER A 93 7.74 -6.99 -4.99
N PHE A 94 8.15 -7.21 -6.23
CA PHE A 94 7.35 -7.94 -7.22
C PHE A 94 6.94 -9.34 -6.72
N TYR A 95 7.75 -9.96 -5.88
CA TYR A 95 7.50 -11.28 -5.29
C TYR A 95 6.99 -11.18 -3.85
N VAL A 96 7.63 -10.37 -3.01
CA VAL A 96 7.36 -10.26 -1.57
C VAL A 96 7.36 -8.80 -1.17
N ASP A 97 6.35 -8.38 -0.42
CA ASP A 97 6.28 -7.01 0.13
C ASP A 97 7.23 -6.88 1.33
N LEU A 98 8.41 -6.35 1.08
CA LEU A 98 9.48 -6.16 2.07
C LEU A 98 9.62 -4.70 2.52
N ASN A 99 8.85 -3.76 1.94
CA ASN A 99 9.02 -2.32 2.17
C ASN A 99 9.12 -1.95 3.66
N SER A 100 8.10 -2.34 4.45
CA SER A 100 8.06 -1.98 5.87
C SER A 100 9.23 -2.57 6.67
N ILE A 101 9.72 -3.75 6.27
CA ILE A 101 10.86 -4.41 6.93
C ILE A 101 12.16 -3.71 6.55
N LEU A 102 12.39 -3.46 5.27
CA LEU A 102 13.60 -2.77 4.79
C LEU A 102 13.71 -1.36 5.37
N LEU A 103 12.60 -0.62 5.39
CA LEU A 103 12.57 0.71 5.97
C LEU A 103 12.88 0.68 7.48
N LEU A 104 12.28 -0.24 8.23
CA LEU A 104 12.54 -0.37 9.66
C LEU A 104 13.97 -0.83 9.96
N VAL A 105 14.53 -1.77 9.20
CA VAL A 105 15.91 -2.23 9.39
C VAL A 105 16.89 -1.09 9.09
N PHE A 106 16.68 -0.38 7.98
CA PHE A 106 17.55 0.72 7.58
C PHE A 106 17.48 1.91 8.56
N THR A 107 16.27 2.34 8.93
CA THR A 107 16.09 3.43 9.90
C THR A 107 16.55 3.04 11.30
N GLY A 108 16.30 1.80 11.71
CA GLY A 108 16.78 1.28 12.99
C GLY A 108 18.29 1.18 13.07
N GLY A 109 18.96 0.76 11.99
CA GLY A 109 20.41 0.79 11.89
C GLY A 109 20.95 2.20 12.05
N THR A 110 20.35 3.19 11.37
CA THR A 110 20.74 4.61 11.50
C THR A 110 20.55 5.10 12.94
N ILE A 111 19.38 4.87 13.56
CA ILE A 111 19.11 5.29 14.95
C ILE A 111 20.09 4.60 15.90
N GLY A 112 20.38 3.31 15.68
CA GLY A 112 21.32 2.55 16.48
C GLY A 112 22.72 3.14 16.43
N ILE A 113 23.26 3.43 15.23
CA ILE A 113 24.58 4.03 15.05
C ILE A 113 24.63 5.42 15.68
N ALA A 114 23.62 6.27 15.43
CA ALA A 114 23.53 7.60 15.99
C ALA A 114 23.42 7.58 17.53
N SER A 115 22.71 6.62 18.11
CA SER A 115 22.59 6.50 19.56
C SER A 115 23.87 5.96 20.20
N LEU A 116 24.55 5.01 19.57
CA LEU A 116 25.86 4.49 20.06
C LEU A 116 26.91 5.59 20.14
N SER A 117 26.98 6.48 19.16
CA SER A 117 27.89 7.63 19.17
C SER A 117 27.64 8.61 20.33
N LEU A 118 26.40 8.64 20.86
CA LEU A 118 26.03 9.50 21.98
C LEU A 118 26.26 8.85 23.35
N PHE A 119 26.26 7.49 23.42
CA PHE A 119 26.50 6.77 24.68
C PHE A 119 27.98 6.69 25.06
N ASP A 120 28.86 6.54 24.07
CA ASP A 120 30.30 6.42 24.31
C ASP A 120 31.07 7.27 23.31
N GLU A 121 31.49 8.45 23.78
CA GLU A 121 32.33 9.40 23.00
C GLU A 121 33.70 8.82 22.58
N LYS A 122 34.15 7.75 23.26
CA LYS A 122 35.42 7.07 22.92
C LYS A 122 35.25 5.99 21.88
N MET A 123 34.01 5.68 21.52
CA MET A 123 33.74 4.63 20.53
C MET A 123 34.18 5.11 19.14
N VAL A 124 35.20 4.45 18.58
CA VAL A 124 35.67 4.75 17.22
C VAL A 124 34.65 4.18 16.22
N ILE A 125 33.79 5.05 15.69
CA ILE A 125 32.90 4.69 14.60
C ILE A 125 33.72 4.63 13.30
N PRO A 126 33.61 3.55 12.51
CA PRO A 126 34.27 3.47 11.20
C PRO A 126 33.91 4.69 10.32
N ALA A 127 34.87 5.22 9.59
CA ALA A 127 34.67 6.39 8.73
C ALA A 127 33.50 6.25 7.75
N SER A 128 33.22 5.01 7.31
CA SER A 128 32.08 4.68 6.44
C SER A 128 30.71 4.86 7.12
N LEU A 129 30.64 4.82 8.45
CA LEU A 129 29.39 4.95 9.22
C LEU A 129 29.27 6.29 9.95
N GLN A 130 30.29 7.14 9.91
CA GLN A 130 30.28 8.42 10.60
C GLN A 130 29.15 9.33 10.13
N SER A 131 28.87 9.35 8.84
CA SER A 131 27.76 10.12 8.25
C SER A 131 26.36 9.66 8.71
N PHE A 132 26.22 8.44 9.23
CA PHE A 132 24.98 7.94 9.83
C PHE A 132 24.84 8.39 11.28
N ALA A 133 25.97 8.52 11.98
CA ALA A 133 26.03 9.00 13.36
C ALA A 133 25.67 10.48 13.49
N GLU A 134 25.93 11.28 12.46
CA GLU A 134 25.64 12.73 12.44
C GLU A 134 24.14 13.04 12.35
N ILE A 135 23.30 12.07 11.89
CA ILE A 135 21.88 12.30 11.72
C ILE A 135 21.14 12.16 13.06
N LYS A 136 20.44 13.20 13.48
CA LYS A 136 19.63 13.16 14.69
C LYS A 136 18.52 12.10 14.56
N PRO A 137 18.32 11.20 15.55
CA PRO A 137 17.28 10.19 15.54
C PRO A 137 15.87 10.75 15.28
N GLY A 138 15.57 11.96 15.74
CA GLY A 138 14.29 12.63 15.48
C GLY A 138 14.01 12.88 14.01
N ILE A 139 15.03 13.16 13.18
CA ILE A 139 14.89 13.33 11.73
C ILE A 139 14.46 11.99 11.09
N ILE A 140 15.04 10.89 11.54
CA ILE A 140 14.68 9.56 11.04
C ILE A 140 13.23 9.19 11.43
N PHE A 141 12.82 9.51 12.68
CA PHE A 141 11.44 9.34 13.09
C PHE A 141 10.48 10.23 12.32
N LEU A 142 10.89 11.43 11.92
CA LEU A 142 10.07 12.29 11.07
C LEU A 142 9.81 11.64 9.70
N ILE A 143 10.81 11.02 9.07
CA ILE A 143 10.63 10.27 7.82
C ILE A 143 9.66 9.09 8.04
N LEU A 144 9.78 8.36 9.15
CA LEU A 144 8.82 7.30 9.51
C LEU A 144 7.42 7.84 9.78
N THR A 145 7.30 9.02 10.38
CA THR A 145 6.01 9.70 10.59
C THR A 145 5.34 10.04 9.27
N VAL A 146 6.07 10.64 8.34
CA VAL A 146 5.60 10.93 6.98
C VAL A 146 5.17 9.63 6.27
N PHE A 147 5.95 8.55 6.40
CA PHE A 147 5.62 7.25 5.85
C PHE A 147 4.30 6.71 6.40
N TYR A 148 4.09 6.66 7.73
CA TYR A 148 2.87 6.14 8.32
C TYR A 148 1.67 7.05 8.13
N LEU A 149 1.86 8.37 8.12
CA LEU A 149 0.80 9.35 7.84
C LEU A 149 0.24 9.17 6.42
N THR A 150 1.13 9.07 5.45
CA THR A 150 0.75 8.84 4.04
C THR A 150 0.08 7.48 3.88
N LYS A 151 0.64 6.42 4.45
CA LYS A 151 0.06 5.08 4.42
C LYS A 151 -1.36 5.06 5.02
N LEU A 152 -1.57 5.75 6.14
CA LEU A 152 -2.90 5.87 6.76
C LEU A 152 -3.88 6.60 5.85
N SER A 153 -3.44 7.68 5.20
CA SER A 153 -4.24 8.46 4.27
C SER A 153 -4.60 7.66 3.02
N MET A 154 -3.67 6.87 2.49
CA MET A 154 -3.94 5.95 1.38
C MET A 154 -4.96 4.88 1.78
N LEU A 155 -4.81 4.26 2.96
CA LEU A 155 -5.73 3.23 3.46
C LEU A 155 -7.18 3.73 3.61
N LYS A 156 -7.40 5.04 3.81
CA LYS A 156 -8.75 5.63 3.88
C LYS A 156 -9.45 5.69 2.51
N SER A 157 -8.71 5.68 1.41
CA SER A 157 -9.24 5.84 0.05
C SER A 157 -9.67 4.51 -0.59
N TYR A 158 -9.34 3.37 0.01
CA TYR A 158 -9.61 2.06 -0.59
C TYR A 158 -10.97 1.49 -0.20
N LYS A 159 -11.60 0.84 -1.21
CA LYS A 159 -12.88 0.13 -1.14
C LYS A 159 -12.69 -1.32 -1.61
N GLN A 160 -13.77 -2.10 -1.61
CA GLN A 160 -13.75 -3.50 -2.03
C GLN A 160 -13.30 -3.74 -3.48
N ASP A 161 -13.56 -2.79 -4.40
CA ASP A 161 -13.31 -2.92 -5.84
C ASP A 161 -11.82 -3.08 -6.19
N PHE A 162 -10.93 -2.71 -5.27
CA PHE A 162 -9.49 -2.82 -5.44
C PHE A 162 -8.91 -4.19 -5.04
N PHE A 163 -9.72 -5.05 -4.41
CA PHE A 163 -9.26 -6.35 -3.97
C PHE A 163 -9.29 -7.38 -5.10
N GLN A 164 -8.13 -7.95 -5.38
CA GLN A 164 -7.93 -8.93 -6.44
C GLN A 164 -8.19 -10.35 -5.93
N PRO A 165 -9.18 -11.07 -6.49
CA PRO A 165 -9.44 -12.46 -6.15
C PRO A 165 -8.41 -13.39 -6.79
N LYS A 166 -8.00 -14.43 -6.03
CA LYS A 166 -7.20 -15.56 -6.53
C LYS A 166 -7.83 -16.85 -6.05
N ILE A 167 -8.12 -17.74 -6.98
CA ILE A 167 -8.64 -19.09 -6.68
C ILE A 167 -7.47 -20.00 -6.34
N TYR A 168 -7.64 -20.84 -5.33
CA TYR A 168 -6.71 -21.91 -4.99
C TYR A 168 -7.45 -23.11 -4.42
N ASN A 169 -6.88 -24.28 -4.61
CA ASN A 169 -7.44 -25.51 -4.09
C ASN A 169 -7.07 -25.66 -2.61
N GLY A 170 -8.09 -25.79 -1.78
CA GLY A 170 -7.95 -26.08 -0.36
C GLY A 170 -7.72 -27.57 -0.11
N LYS A 171 -7.52 -27.92 1.16
CA LYS A 171 -7.51 -29.32 1.58
C LYS A 171 -8.86 -29.97 1.25
N ARG A 172 -8.86 -31.22 0.79
CA ARG A 172 -10.04 -31.99 0.36
C ARG A 172 -10.76 -31.47 -0.92
N GLY A 173 -10.00 -30.86 -1.86
CA GLY A 173 -10.53 -30.47 -3.17
C GLY A 173 -11.44 -29.25 -3.20
N ARG A 174 -11.83 -28.67 -2.06
CA ARG A 174 -12.65 -27.44 -2.04
C ARG A 174 -11.90 -26.28 -2.65
N ARG A 175 -12.53 -25.58 -3.58
CA ARG A 175 -12.03 -24.34 -4.14
C ARG A 175 -12.26 -23.20 -3.13
N LEU A 176 -11.27 -22.33 -3.02
CA LEU A 176 -11.26 -21.23 -2.08
C LEU A 176 -10.76 -19.98 -2.78
N ILE A 177 -11.28 -18.83 -2.39
CA ILE A 177 -10.79 -17.55 -2.85
C ILE A 177 -10.04 -16.85 -1.75
N ARG A 178 -8.94 -16.23 -2.13
CA ARG A 178 -8.19 -15.28 -1.30
C ARG A 178 -8.14 -13.96 -2.04
N TYR A 179 -8.48 -12.91 -1.34
CA TYR A 179 -8.32 -11.56 -1.88
C TYR A 179 -7.00 -10.95 -1.43
N SER A 180 -6.41 -10.16 -2.30
CA SER A 180 -5.24 -9.38 -1.98
C SER A 180 -5.38 -7.99 -2.59
N LEU A 181 -5.13 -6.97 -1.76
CA LEU A 181 -4.94 -5.60 -2.20
C LEU A 181 -3.48 -5.27 -2.00
N ARG A 182 -2.82 -4.87 -3.06
CA ARG A 182 -1.45 -4.39 -3.04
C ARG A 182 -1.42 -3.00 -3.63
N ASP A 183 -0.78 -2.10 -2.91
CA ASP A 183 -0.55 -0.75 -3.37
C ASP A 183 0.90 -0.35 -3.11
N GLN A 184 1.41 0.51 -3.99
CA GLN A 184 2.73 1.10 -3.86
C GLN A 184 2.76 2.47 -4.51
N THR A 185 3.57 3.36 -3.94
CA THR A 185 3.88 4.67 -4.52
C THR A 185 5.27 5.11 -4.11
N VAL A 186 5.90 5.95 -4.91
CA VAL A 186 7.15 6.62 -4.54
C VAL A 186 6.84 8.10 -4.41
N LEU A 187 7.03 8.64 -3.20
CA LEU A 187 6.80 10.04 -2.90
C LEU A 187 8.09 10.84 -3.10
N PRO A 188 8.07 11.92 -3.87
CA PRO A 188 9.17 12.87 -3.86
C PRO A 188 9.13 13.69 -2.57
N LEU A 189 10.15 13.59 -1.74
CA LEU A 189 10.32 14.42 -0.54
C LEU A 189 11.48 15.38 -0.73
N ILE A 190 11.27 16.66 -0.48
CA ILE A 190 12.34 17.64 -0.50
C ILE A 190 13.06 17.60 0.84
N VAL A 191 14.36 17.37 0.80
CA VAL A 191 15.25 17.33 1.98
C VAL A 191 16.47 18.20 1.76
N LEU A 192 17.12 18.61 2.84
CA LEU A 192 18.33 19.40 2.83
C LEU A 192 19.55 18.47 2.87
N VAL A 193 20.54 18.75 2.03
CA VAL A 193 21.80 18.02 1.99
C VAL A 193 22.94 19.02 2.18
N PRO A 194 23.80 18.85 3.19
CA PRO A 194 24.92 19.75 3.41
C PRO A 194 25.86 19.78 2.21
N GLY A 195 26.31 21.01 1.87
CA GLY A 195 27.25 21.29 0.79
C GLY A 195 26.57 21.58 -0.56
N ASN A 196 27.37 21.61 -1.61
CA ASN A 196 27.00 22.07 -2.96
C ASN A 196 27.02 20.95 -4.02
N LEU A 197 26.87 19.70 -3.63
CA LEU A 197 27.06 18.53 -4.51
C LEU A 197 26.27 18.61 -5.83
N ILE A 198 24.98 18.95 -5.76
CA ILE A 198 24.14 19.00 -6.97
C ILE A 198 24.46 20.25 -7.77
N HIS A 199 24.72 21.36 -7.12
CA HIS A 199 25.11 22.61 -7.79
C HIS A 199 26.43 22.46 -8.55
N SER A 200 27.39 21.67 -8.04
CA SER A 200 28.63 21.38 -8.76
C SER A 200 28.44 20.58 -10.03
N LEU A 201 27.36 19.76 -10.10
CA LEU A 201 26.99 19.00 -11.29
C LEU A 201 26.03 19.80 -12.19
N ILE A 202 25.16 20.59 -11.60
CA ILE A 202 24.11 21.36 -12.27
C ILE A 202 24.14 22.79 -11.70
N PRO A 203 24.83 23.73 -12.33
CA PRO A 203 25.04 25.09 -11.78
C PRO A 203 23.80 25.91 -11.52
N VAL A 204 22.67 25.55 -12.17
CA VAL A 204 21.37 26.22 -12.00
C VAL A 204 20.62 25.71 -10.75
N TRP A 205 21.10 24.65 -10.08
CA TRP A 205 20.41 24.07 -8.94
C TRP A 205 20.53 24.98 -7.70
N PRO A 206 19.38 25.28 -7.01
CA PRO A 206 19.37 26.22 -5.91
C PRO A 206 20.19 25.76 -4.71
N ILE A 207 21.00 26.67 -4.18
CA ILE A 207 21.69 26.54 -2.89
C ILE A 207 20.98 27.45 -1.89
N LEU A 208 20.71 26.91 -0.71
CA LEU A 208 20.19 27.66 0.42
C LEU A 208 21.33 27.89 1.42
N SER A 209 21.59 29.13 1.77
CA SER A 209 22.56 29.50 2.82
C SER A 209 21.79 29.76 4.11
N LEU A 210 21.96 28.89 5.11
CA LEU A 210 21.35 29.02 6.43
C LEU A 210 22.46 28.98 7.51
N GLY A 211 22.56 30.00 8.35
CA GLY A 211 23.51 30.01 9.44
C GLY A 211 24.99 29.89 9.03
N GLY A 212 25.37 30.40 7.83
CA GLY A 212 26.73 30.31 7.31
C GLY A 212 27.10 28.96 6.66
N GLN A 213 26.18 28.00 6.64
CA GLN A 213 26.36 26.75 5.94
C GLN A 213 25.52 26.71 4.65
N SER A 214 26.05 26.07 3.60
CA SER A 214 25.35 25.88 2.33
C SER A 214 24.66 24.54 2.32
N PHE A 215 23.38 24.53 1.91
CA PHE A 215 22.57 23.33 1.74
C PHE A 215 22.05 23.25 0.32
N THR A 216 22.04 22.06 -0.23
CA THR A 216 21.43 21.78 -1.52
C THR A 216 20.09 21.07 -1.30
N LEU A 217 19.06 21.49 -2.02
CA LEU A 217 17.78 20.77 -2.03
C LEU A 217 17.96 19.43 -2.78
N PHE A 218 17.48 18.36 -2.18
CA PHE A 218 17.47 17.03 -2.82
C PHE A 218 16.07 16.42 -2.76
N VAL A 219 15.68 15.71 -3.82
CA VAL A 219 14.41 14.98 -3.87
C VAL A 219 14.66 13.54 -3.46
N LEU A 220 14.34 13.22 -2.20
CA LEU A 220 14.41 11.88 -1.66
C LEU A 220 13.19 11.07 -2.12
N PRO A 221 13.36 9.94 -2.84
CA PRO A 221 12.25 9.09 -3.24
C PRO A 221 11.81 8.18 -2.09
N LEU A 222 10.81 8.59 -1.31
CA LEU A 222 10.27 7.75 -0.26
C LEU A 222 9.32 6.70 -0.85
N TRP A 223 9.78 5.46 -0.87
CA TRP A 223 8.94 4.33 -1.33
C TRP A 223 7.99 3.87 -0.24
N ILE A 224 6.69 3.86 -0.54
CA ILE A 224 5.63 3.33 0.32
C ILE A 224 4.98 2.17 -0.40
N SER A 225 4.96 1.00 0.23
CA SER A 225 4.27 -0.19 -0.27
C SER A 225 3.63 -0.96 0.88
N TRP A 226 2.51 -1.59 0.61
CA TRP A 226 1.82 -2.44 1.55
C TRP A 226 0.91 -3.43 0.85
N THR A 227 0.66 -4.56 1.52
CA THR A 227 -0.21 -5.62 1.02
C THR A 227 -1.20 -6.04 2.10
N LEU A 228 -2.49 -6.00 1.80
CA LEU A 228 -3.53 -6.61 2.60
C LEU A 228 -3.98 -7.92 1.98
N LYS A 229 -4.15 -8.95 2.80
CA LYS A 229 -4.63 -10.29 2.38
C LYS A 229 -5.86 -10.65 3.17
N LEU A 230 -6.98 -10.87 2.48
CA LEU A 230 -8.23 -11.33 3.09
C LEU A 230 -8.29 -12.85 3.05
N TRP A 231 -8.48 -13.45 4.22
CA TRP A 231 -8.65 -14.89 4.37
C TRP A 231 -9.99 -15.26 4.98
N ARG A 232 -10.52 -14.40 5.86
CA ARG A 232 -11.66 -14.69 6.72
C ARG A 232 -12.58 -13.53 6.98
N ASN A 233 -12.04 -12.34 7.07
CA ASN A 233 -12.78 -11.17 7.48
C ASN A 233 -13.33 -10.43 6.25
N SER A 234 -14.36 -9.64 6.45
CA SER A 234 -14.83 -8.71 5.43
C SER A 234 -13.73 -7.69 5.08
N VAL A 235 -13.86 -7.09 3.90
CA VAL A 235 -12.97 -6.03 3.44
C VAL A 235 -12.87 -4.90 4.46
N GLU A 236 -14.02 -4.46 4.99
CA GLU A 236 -14.09 -3.37 5.95
C GLU A 236 -13.35 -3.68 7.25
N MET A 237 -13.57 -4.87 7.82
CA MET A 237 -12.88 -5.27 9.05
C MET A 237 -11.37 -5.31 8.88
N GLU A 238 -10.85 -5.80 7.74
CA GLU A 238 -9.39 -5.83 7.51
C GLU A 238 -8.83 -4.45 7.25
N LEU A 239 -9.55 -3.56 6.54
CA LEU A 239 -9.16 -2.17 6.37
C LEU A 239 -9.14 -1.42 7.71
N GLN A 240 -10.15 -1.61 8.57
CA GLN A 240 -10.19 -1.00 9.90
C GLN A 240 -9.01 -1.47 10.77
N LYS A 241 -8.69 -2.77 10.78
CA LYS A 241 -7.53 -3.31 11.50
C LYS A 241 -6.21 -2.73 10.97
N ALA A 242 -6.07 -2.61 9.64
CA ALA A 242 -4.89 -2.03 9.02
C ALA A 242 -4.74 -0.53 9.36
N LYS A 243 -5.85 0.22 9.38
CA LYS A 243 -5.88 1.63 9.82
C LYS A 243 -5.47 1.76 11.28
N ALA A 244 -6.07 0.98 12.18
CA ALA A 244 -5.74 1.02 13.61
C ALA A 244 -4.27 0.64 13.90
N ASP A 245 -3.73 -0.39 13.23
CA ASP A 245 -2.32 -0.77 13.33
C ASP A 245 -1.39 0.35 12.84
N THR A 246 -1.75 1.01 11.73
CA THR A 246 -0.98 2.12 11.18
C THR A 246 -1.04 3.36 12.06
N GLN A 247 -2.21 3.66 12.66
CA GLN A 247 -2.38 4.77 13.61
C GLN A 247 -1.51 4.60 14.85
N GLN A 248 -1.45 3.39 15.42
CA GLN A 248 -0.60 3.13 16.58
C GLN A 248 0.89 3.38 16.28
N LYS A 249 1.36 2.93 15.11
CA LYS A 249 2.74 3.18 14.67
C LYS A 249 2.99 4.67 14.41
N LEU A 250 2.02 5.37 13.83
CA LEU A 250 2.08 6.81 13.60
C LEU A 250 2.25 7.58 14.92
N VAL A 251 1.47 7.25 15.95
CA VAL A 251 1.59 7.90 17.27
C VAL A 251 2.99 7.68 17.86
N ILE A 252 3.52 6.45 17.82
CA ILE A 252 4.86 6.15 18.34
C ILE A 252 5.92 6.93 17.56
N THR A 253 5.79 7.02 16.23
CA THR A 253 6.79 7.75 15.42
C THR A 253 6.70 9.26 15.63
N ILE A 254 5.53 9.86 15.88
CA ILE A 254 5.39 11.26 16.27
C ILE A 254 6.08 11.52 17.60
N ILE A 255 5.85 10.68 18.61
CA ILE A 255 6.54 10.76 19.90
C ILE A 255 8.05 10.64 19.70
N GLY A 256 8.49 9.68 18.86
CA GLY A 256 9.90 9.51 18.53
C GLY A 256 10.52 10.72 17.82
N THR A 257 9.74 11.40 16.97
CA THR A 257 10.19 12.65 16.33
C THR A 257 10.45 13.73 17.38
N ILE A 258 9.49 13.99 18.25
CA ILE A 258 9.60 15.03 19.27
C ILE A 258 10.74 14.71 20.23
N LEU A 259 10.73 13.52 20.83
CA LEU A 259 11.76 13.12 21.78
C LEU A 259 13.15 13.00 21.14
N GLY A 260 13.25 12.46 19.93
CA GLY A 260 14.52 12.27 19.24
C GLY A 260 15.14 13.57 18.72
N LEU A 261 14.38 14.65 18.56
CA LEU A 261 14.92 15.99 18.26
C LEU A 261 15.47 16.69 19.49
N TRP A 262 14.78 16.55 20.64
CA TRP A 262 15.14 17.22 21.90
C TRP A 262 16.15 16.40 22.72
N PHE A 263 15.97 15.11 22.77
CA PHE A 263 16.77 14.14 23.53
C PHE A 263 17.18 12.98 22.64
N PRO A 264 18.23 13.13 21.79
CA PRO A 264 18.59 12.11 20.78
C PRO A 264 18.78 10.69 21.32
N ILE A 265 19.31 10.55 22.54
CA ILE A 265 19.53 9.27 23.20
C ILE A 265 18.23 8.47 23.42
N THR A 266 17.09 9.14 23.53
CA THR A 266 15.77 8.49 23.72
C THR A 266 15.29 7.78 22.45
N GLY A 267 15.87 8.14 21.30
CA GLY A 267 15.47 7.57 20.00
C GLY A 267 15.56 6.06 19.97
N ILE A 268 16.63 5.47 20.55
CA ILE A 268 16.79 4.01 20.57
C ILE A 268 15.65 3.32 21.36
N PHE A 269 15.24 3.87 22.48
CA PHE A 269 14.17 3.30 23.33
C PHE A 269 12.82 3.35 22.62
N VAL A 270 12.49 4.48 21.98
CA VAL A 270 11.25 4.62 21.20
C VAL A 270 11.26 3.65 20.01
N PHE A 271 12.42 3.45 19.38
CA PHE A 271 12.55 2.50 18.28
C PHE A 271 12.36 1.06 18.73
N ILE A 272 12.88 0.68 19.89
CA ILE A 272 12.63 -0.64 20.50
C ILE A 272 11.14 -0.86 20.76
N ILE A 273 10.42 0.15 21.28
CA ILE A 273 8.97 0.08 21.47
C ILE A 273 8.26 -0.15 20.13
N LEU A 274 8.66 0.56 19.09
CA LEU A 274 8.10 0.38 17.74
C LEU A 274 8.35 -1.03 17.21
N LEU A 275 9.55 -1.59 17.38
CA LEU A 275 9.90 -2.95 16.99
C LEU A 275 9.07 -4.00 17.76
N LEU A 276 8.91 -3.82 19.06
CA LEU A 276 8.08 -4.70 19.90
C LEU A 276 6.63 -4.70 19.41
N LEU A 277 6.06 -3.53 19.11
CA LEU A 277 4.71 -3.44 18.55
C LEU A 277 4.61 -4.17 17.21
N VAL A 278 5.58 -3.97 16.30
CA VAL A 278 5.60 -4.65 14.99
C VAL A 278 5.70 -6.17 15.16
N GLY A 279 6.57 -6.64 16.04
CA GLY A 279 6.75 -8.06 16.37
C GLY A 279 5.48 -8.69 16.96
N LEU A 280 4.85 -8.04 17.93
CA LEU A 280 3.60 -8.49 18.53
C LEU A 280 2.47 -8.60 17.48
N ARG A 281 2.36 -7.62 16.60
CA ARG A 281 1.39 -7.65 15.50
C ARG A 281 1.67 -8.76 14.50
N PHE A 282 2.93 -9.03 14.21
CA PHE A 282 3.33 -10.14 13.35
C PHE A 282 2.93 -11.50 13.97
N VAL A 283 3.25 -11.73 15.24
CA VAL A 283 2.88 -12.95 15.97
C VAL A 283 1.37 -13.13 16.03
N GLN A 284 0.62 -12.06 16.34
CA GLN A 284 -0.85 -12.10 16.35
C GLN A 284 -1.44 -12.47 14.98
N ARG A 285 -0.92 -11.90 13.89
CA ARG A 285 -1.34 -12.24 12.51
C ARG A 285 -1.02 -13.69 12.19
N TYR A 286 0.17 -14.16 12.53
CA TYR A 286 0.59 -15.55 12.31
C TYR A 286 -0.29 -16.54 13.07
N ALA A 287 -0.57 -16.29 14.35
CA ALA A 287 -1.46 -17.11 15.16
C ALA A 287 -2.89 -17.18 14.60
N LYS A 288 -3.42 -16.04 14.11
CA LYS A 288 -4.74 -15.98 13.46
C LYS A 288 -4.78 -16.75 12.13
N MET A 289 -3.69 -16.78 11.36
CA MET A 289 -3.63 -17.55 10.11
C MET A 289 -3.71 -19.06 10.35
N LYS A 290 -3.21 -19.57 11.48
CA LYS A 290 -3.29 -20.99 11.83
C LYS A 290 -4.69 -21.45 12.28
N ARG A 291 -5.56 -20.56 12.72
CA ARG A 291 -6.92 -20.91 13.16
C ARG A 291 -7.75 -21.39 11.96
N LYS A 292 -8.55 -22.45 12.15
CA LYS A 292 -9.42 -23.06 11.12
C LYS A 292 -10.61 -22.16 10.80
N GLY A 293 -11.06 -22.16 9.53
CA GLY A 293 -12.22 -21.46 8.99
C GLY A 293 -11.83 -20.56 7.82
N LYS A 294 -12.50 -20.68 6.70
CA LYS A 294 -12.28 -19.92 5.47
C LYS A 294 -13.63 -19.48 4.95
N TRP A 295 -13.83 -18.17 4.88
CA TRP A 295 -15.14 -17.61 4.54
C TRP A 295 -15.45 -17.67 3.04
N TYR A 296 -14.44 -17.46 2.21
CA TYR A 296 -14.65 -17.39 0.77
C TYR A 296 -14.50 -18.78 0.14
N ALA A 297 -15.33 -19.71 0.60
CA ALA A 297 -15.44 -21.06 0.07
C ALA A 297 -16.66 -21.19 -0.83
N GLU A 298 -16.66 -22.19 -1.69
CA GLU A 298 -17.82 -22.65 -2.46
C GLU A 298 -18.99 -22.98 -1.52
N THR A 299 -20.22 -22.60 -1.90
CA THR A 299 -21.45 -22.84 -1.12
C THR A 299 -22.41 -23.71 -1.92
N HIS A 300 -23.27 -24.45 -1.22
CA HIS A 300 -24.31 -25.30 -1.84
C HIS A 300 -25.70 -24.64 -1.87
N ASP A 301 -25.90 -23.59 -1.04
CA ASP A 301 -27.20 -22.92 -0.87
C ASP A 301 -27.39 -21.71 -1.79
N GLY A 302 -26.56 -21.57 -2.81
CA GLY A 302 -26.58 -20.42 -3.71
C GLY A 302 -25.22 -20.23 -4.35
N ILE A 303 -25.07 -19.16 -5.13
CA ILE A 303 -23.83 -18.85 -5.82
C ILE A 303 -23.13 -17.62 -5.18
N ARG A 304 -21.85 -17.74 -4.87
CA ARG A 304 -21.10 -16.70 -4.20
C ARG A 304 -20.57 -15.64 -5.17
N VAL A 305 -20.76 -14.37 -4.81
CA VAL A 305 -20.17 -13.22 -5.50
C VAL A 305 -18.67 -13.16 -5.21
N VAL A 306 -17.87 -13.25 -6.27
CA VAL A 306 -16.41 -13.19 -6.21
C VAL A 306 -15.92 -11.76 -6.41
N ALA A 307 -16.48 -11.06 -7.37
CA ALA A 307 -16.14 -9.66 -7.63
C ALA A 307 -17.34 -8.97 -8.29
N VAL A 308 -17.37 -7.66 -8.17
CA VAL A 308 -18.33 -6.78 -8.81
C VAL A 308 -17.57 -5.82 -9.70
N ARG A 309 -17.94 -5.72 -10.97
CA ARG A 309 -17.33 -4.76 -11.89
C ARG A 309 -17.86 -3.37 -11.57
N PRO A 310 -16.98 -2.35 -11.53
CA PRO A 310 -17.42 -0.97 -11.35
C PRO A 310 -18.35 -0.53 -12.49
N GLU A 311 -19.22 0.43 -12.21
CA GLU A 311 -20.15 1.06 -13.19
C GLU A 311 -21.16 0.11 -13.84
N THR A 312 -21.40 -1.06 -13.25
CA THR A 312 -22.37 -2.07 -13.74
C THR A 312 -23.65 -2.09 -12.90
N PRO A 313 -24.74 -2.72 -13.39
CA PRO A 313 -25.95 -2.93 -12.60
C PRO A 313 -25.69 -3.59 -11.24
N ALA A 314 -24.76 -4.54 -11.17
CA ALA A 314 -24.36 -5.18 -9.91
C ALA A 314 -23.78 -4.19 -8.89
N ALA A 315 -22.98 -3.25 -9.34
CA ALA A 315 -22.45 -2.19 -8.48
C ALA A 315 -23.56 -1.27 -7.98
N LYS A 316 -24.54 -0.93 -8.83
CA LYS A 316 -25.73 -0.14 -8.44
C LYS A 316 -26.61 -0.86 -7.42
N MET A 317 -26.67 -2.20 -7.45
CA MET A 317 -27.37 -3.03 -6.47
C MET A 317 -26.61 -3.13 -5.13
N ASN A 318 -25.45 -2.51 -4.99
CA ASN A 318 -24.58 -2.58 -3.81
C ASN A 318 -24.29 -4.04 -3.41
N LEU A 319 -23.94 -4.88 -4.42
CA LEU A 319 -23.45 -6.22 -4.17
C LEU A 319 -22.02 -6.15 -3.60
N GLU A 320 -21.75 -7.01 -2.63
CA GLU A 320 -20.44 -7.05 -1.98
C GLU A 320 -19.73 -8.38 -2.21
N ILE A 321 -18.42 -8.33 -2.13
CA ILE A 321 -17.56 -9.51 -2.20
C ILE A 321 -17.91 -10.46 -1.06
N GLY A 322 -18.29 -11.68 -1.39
CA GLY A 322 -18.66 -12.72 -0.42
C GLY A 322 -20.15 -12.90 -0.21
N ASP A 323 -20.99 -12.01 -0.74
CA ASP A 323 -22.45 -12.21 -0.78
C ASP A 323 -22.80 -13.51 -1.50
N VAL A 324 -23.91 -14.12 -1.14
CA VAL A 324 -24.42 -15.34 -1.76
C VAL A 324 -25.76 -15.05 -2.38
N ILE A 325 -25.83 -15.15 -3.72
CA ILE A 325 -27.08 -15.04 -4.47
C ILE A 325 -27.83 -16.35 -4.32
N ILE A 326 -29.02 -16.29 -3.71
CA ILE A 326 -29.88 -17.44 -3.47
C ILE A 326 -30.92 -17.59 -4.60
N MET A 327 -31.47 -16.46 -5.06
CA MET A 327 -32.47 -16.44 -6.13
C MET A 327 -32.17 -15.30 -7.10
N CYS A 328 -32.44 -15.58 -8.39
CA CYS A 328 -32.48 -14.59 -9.46
C CYS A 328 -33.85 -14.65 -10.12
N ASN A 329 -34.57 -13.52 -10.22
CA ASN A 329 -35.90 -13.40 -10.81
C ASN A 329 -36.90 -14.48 -10.28
N ARG A 330 -36.88 -14.72 -8.95
CA ARG A 330 -37.68 -15.75 -8.21
C ARG A 330 -37.26 -17.20 -8.48
N ILE A 331 -36.21 -17.46 -9.24
CA ILE A 331 -35.66 -18.78 -9.50
C ILE A 331 -34.50 -19.04 -8.57
N HIS A 332 -34.47 -20.19 -7.88
CA HIS A 332 -33.34 -20.58 -7.06
C HIS A 332 -32.12 -20.90 -7.94
N VAL A 333 -30.95 -20.42 -7.59
CA VAL A 333 -29.73 -20.57 -8.38
C VAL A 333 -28.57 -21.04 -7.50
N THR A 334 -27.88 -22.09 -7.96
CA THR A 334 -26.75 -22.69 -7.28
C THR A 334 -25.49 -22.71 -8.16
N THR A 335 -25.69 -22.61 -9.47
CA THR A 335 -24.63 -22.61 -10.48
C THR A 335 -24.64 -21.32 -11.32
N GLU A 336 -23.51 -21.02 -11.94
CA GLU A 336 -23.36 -19.86 -12.84
C GLU A 336 -24.31 -19.98 -14.05
N SER A 337 -24.48 -21.19 -14.62
CA SER A 337 -25.41 -21.47 -15.73
C SER A 337 -26.86 -21.18 -15.34
N GLU A 338 -27.31 -21.70 -14.20
CA GLU A 338 -28.68 -21.45 -13.68
C GLU A 338 -28.92 -19.95 -13.44
N PHE A 339 -27.88 -19.23 -12.97
CA PHE A 339 -27.98 -17.79 -12.75
C PHE A 339 -28.20 -17.04 -14.07
N TYR A 340 -27.43 -17.36 -15.12
CA TYR A 340 -27.58 -16.69 -16.42
C TYR A 340 -28.89 -17.10 -17.13
N GLU A 341 -29.32 -18.33 -17.01
CA GLU A 341 -30.62 -18.78 -17.52
C GLU A 341 -31.80 -18.05 -16.84
N ALA A 342 -31.71 -17.88 -15.50
CA ALA A 342 -32.72 -17.14 -14.74
C ALA A 342 -32.73 -15.66 -15.10
N LEU A 343 -31.56 -15.12 -15.46
CA LEU A 343 -31.42 -13.73 -15.89
C LEU A 343 -32.00 -13.50 -17.27
N GLN A 344 -31.76 -14.42 -18.22
CA GLN A 344 -32.28 -14.32 -19.59
C GLN A 344 -33.80 -14.36 -19.68
N LYS A 345 -34.49 -14.95 -18.69
CA LYS A 345 -35.98 -14.96 -18.63
C LYS A 345 -36.57 -13.56 -18.48
N ASN A 346 -35.80 -12.60 -17.97
CA ASN A 346 -36.21 -11.19 -17.92
C ASN A 346 -34.97 -10.31 -18.23
N SER A 347 -34.79 -9.97 -19.50
CA SER A 347 -33.64 -9.22 -19.99
C SER A 347 -33.62 -7.74 -19.58
N ALA A 348 -34.80 -7.19 -19.17
CA ALA A 348 -34.92 -5.77 -18.84
C ALA A 348 -34.68 -5.47 -17.34
N TYR A 349 -34.86 -6.48 -16.49
CA TYR A 349 -34.86 -6.28 -15.04
C TYR A 349 -34.29 -7.46 -14.29
N CYS A 350 -33.45 -7.20 -13.31
CA CYS A 350 -32.86 -8.23 -12.45
C CYS A 350 -33.28 -7.99 -10.99
N LYS A 351 -33.88 -9.03 -10.38
CA LYS A 351 -34.22 -9.06 -8.96
C LYS A 351 -33.50 -10.20 -8.28
N LEU A 352 -32.64 -9.86 -7.31
CA LEU A 352 -31.83 -10.83 -6.59
C LEU A 352 -32.25 -10.93 -5.12
N LYS A 353 -32.33 -12.16 -4.60
CA LYS A 353 -32.38 -12.44 -3.17
C LYS A 353 -30.99 -12.89 -2.74
N ILE A 354 -30.38 -12.15 -1.84
CA ILE A 354 -28.98 -12.26 -1.47
C ILE A 354 -28.89 -12.51 0.02
N ARG A 355 -27.97 -13.37 0.43
CA ARG A 355 -27.52 -13.50 1.81
C ARG A 355 -26.19 -12.79 1.94
N THR A 356 -26.16 -11.72 2.75
CA THR A 356 -24.95 -10.94 2.99
C THR A 356 -23.91 -11.75 3.75
N TYR A 357 -22.68 -11.21 3.80
CA TYR A 357 -21.60 -11.78 4.60
C TYR A 357 -21.99 -11.99 6.08
N GLU A 358 -22.82 -11.11 6.64
CA GLU A 358 -23.33 -11.20 8.03
C GLU A 358 -24.49 -12.18 8.21
N GLY A 359 -24.93 -12.82 7.12
CA GLY A 359 -26.03 -13.79 7.13
C GLY A 359 -27.42 -13.16 6.98
N GLN A 360 -27.52 -11.85 6.81
CA GLN A 360 -28.79 -11.16 6.60
C GLN A 360 -29.32 -11.37 5.18
N LEU A 361 -30.63 -11.45 5.03
CA LEU A 361 -31.27 -11.52 3.71
C LEU A 361 -31.53 -10.10 3.19
N LYS A 362 -31.05 -9.84 1.97
CA LYS A 362 -31.20 -8.58 1.25
C LYS A 362 -31.87 -8.84 -0.09
N LEU A 363 -32.81 -7.97 -0.47
CA LEU A 363 -33.34 -7.90 -1.83
C LEU A 363 -32.62 -6.76 -2.56
N ALA A 364 -32.11 -7.06 -3.74
CA ALA A 364 -31.46 -6.09 -4.60
C ALA A 364 -32.06 -6.18 -6.00
N GLU A 365 -32.30 -5.03 -6.62
CA GLU A 365 -32.92 -4.97 -7.93
C GLU A 365 -32.32 -3.85 -8.75
N SER A 366 -32.22 -4.07 -10.05
CA SER A 366 -31.73 -3.08 -11.01
C SER A 366 -32.33 -3.32 -12.39
N ALA A 367 -32.60 -2.23 -13.11
CA ALA A 367 -32.88 -2.30 -14.53
C ALA A 367 -31.60 -2.62 -15.32
N ILE A 368 -31.74 -3.39 -16.37
CA ILE A 368 -30.69 -3.71 -17.33
C ILE A 368 -31.01 -2.96 -18.61
N PHE A 369 -30.19 -1.99 -18.98
CA PHE A 369 -30.38 -1.20 -20.19
C PHE A 369 -29.71 -1.90 -21.39
N ALA A 370 -30.24 -1.64 -22.60
CA ALA A 370 -29.72 -2.23 -23.84
C ALA A 370 -28.23 -1.95 -24.09
N ASP A 371 -27.75 -0.79 -23.63
CA ASP A 371 -26.34 -0.40 -23.71
C ASP A 371 -25.46 -0.97 -22.56
N SER A 372 -26.10 -1.66 -21.59
CA SER A 372 -25.31 -2.36 -20.58
C SER A 372 -24.63 -3.56 -21.22
N PRO A 373 -23.34 -3.81 -20.93
CA PRO A 373 -22.71 -5.05 -21.39
C PRO A 373 -23.62 -6.22 -21.00
N HIS A 374 -23.76 -7.22 -21.86
CA HIS A 374 -24.66 -8.38 -21.73
C HIS A 374 -24.57 -9.14 -20.37
N GLU A 375 -23.66 -8.73 -19.51
CA GLU A 375 -23.46 -9.24 -18.17
C GLU A 375 -23.83 -8.17 -17.14
N ILE A 376 -24.53 -8.55 -16.07
CA ILE A 376 -24.83 -7.68 -14.91
C ILE A 376 -23.57 -7.10 -14.28
N GLY A 377 -22.38 -7.66 -14.59
CA GLY A 377 -21.13 -7.24 -14.02
C GLY A 377 -20.76 -7.95 -12.72
N VAL A 378 -21.39 -9.08 -12.43
CA VAL A 378 -21.03 -9.96 -11.32
C VAL A 378 -20.07 -11.03 -11.80
N VAL A 379 -18.99 -11.25 -11.07
CA VAL A 379 -18.12 -12.42 -11.23
C VAL A 379 -18.51 -13.43 -10.16
N LEU A 380 -18.95 -14.59 -10.59
CA LEU A 380 -19.47 -15.64 -9.73
C LEU A 380 -18.43 -16.74 -9.47
N PHE A 381 -18.62 -17.47 -8.38
CA PHE A 381 -17.79 -18.61 -8.04
C PHE A 381 -18.22 -19.82 -8.88
N ARG A 382 -17.34 -20.27 -9.77
CA ARG A 382 -17.56 -21.45 -10.63
C ARG A 382 -17.25 -22.73 -9.92
#